data_4e8fdc92f6bee0edafc5f2249c6d5bfc
#
_entry.id   4e8fdc92f6bee0edafc5f2249c6d5bfc
#
_cell.length_a   1.000
_cell.length_b   1.000
_cell.length_c   1.000
_cell.angle_alpha   90.00
_cell.angle_beta   90.00
_cell.angle_gamma   90.00
#
_symmetry.space_group_name_H-M   'P 1'
#
loop_
_entity.id
_entity.type
_entity.pdbx_description
1 polymer ?
#
loop_
_entity_poly.entity_id
_entity_poly.type
_entity_poly.pdbx_seq_one_letter_code
_entity_poly.pdbx_strand_id
1 'polypeptide(L)'
;MTHIRVDRYEAVAVITIDRRDRFNSLDVDTARDLRKAGLQCARDERIRAVVLRGEGGVFCSGADLKYIRAGGRDTDLAYLSPGARPADQGYGAVFKQILEYIHSTISEIRRAPKPFIAAVDGMAAAGGLGIAIACDLVFASERATCEWAYGKTSLTGAESSTFFLPRLIGLQRALELVYLNPRLDAATARSWGLVTRVLPTATFDQDVLALAAQVAAMPAPAVAISKQLMNQAAGVDRLDFHLDQEIEQLARIANTPDFAEGLAAFFEKRPPVFTTPPPGGPARDDDA
;
A
#
# COMPACT_ATOMS: atom_id res chain seq x y z
N MET A 1 -13.31 4.27 14.76
CA MET A 1 -12.33 3.55 13.94
C MET A 1 -11.99 2.28 14.70
N THR A 2 -12.10 1.14 14.06
CA THR A 2 -11.97 -0.15 14.79
C THR A 2 -10.50 -0.64 14.81
N HIS A 3 -9.75 -0.38 13.72
CA HIS A 3 -8.38 -0.85 13.54
C HIS A 3 -7.37 0.26 13.24
N ILE A 4 -7.81 1.51 13.29
CA ILE A 4 -6.95 2.67 13.09
C ILE A 4 -7.00 3.55 14.33
N ARG A 5 -5.84 3.82 14.91
CA ARG A 5 -5.66 4.74 16.03
C ARG A 5 -4.88 5.96 15.57
N VAL A 6 -5.23 7.12 16.07
CA VAL A 6 -4.49 8.37 15.83
C VAL A 6 -4.09 8.95 17.18
N ASP A 7 -2.78 8.97 17.41
CA ASP A 7 -2.18 9.59 18.59
C ASP A 7 -1.51 10.91 18.19
N ARG A 8 -1.42 11.86 19.11
CA ARG A 8 -0.80 13.15 18.84
C ARG A 8 0.32 13.42 19.85
N TYR A 9 1.47 13.78 19.33
CA TYR A 9 2.67 14.21 20.07
C TYR A 9 3.04 15.62 19.62
N GLU A 10 2.57 16.63 20.34
CA GLU A 10 2.73 18.07 19.96
C GLU A 10 2.21 18.34 18.54
N ALA A 11 3.12 18.61 17.59
CA ALA A 11 2.81 18.88 16.18
C ALA A 11 2.93 17.63 15.27
N VAL A 12 3.19 16.45 15.84
CA VAL A 12 3.28 15.18 15.11
C VAL A 12 2.04 14.34 15.38
N ALA A 13 1.37 13.87 14.34
CA ALA A 13 0.34 12.82 14.43
C ALA A 13 0.94 11.47 14.09
N VAL A 14 0.52 10.43 14.81
CA VAL A 14 0.88 9.04 14.54
C VAL A 14 -0.39 8.27 14.22
N ILE A 15 -0.53 7.83 12.96
CA ILE A 15 -1.59 6.94 12.51
C ILE A 15 -1.07 5.51 12.65
N THR A 16 -1.73 4.71 13.47
CA THR A 16 -1.34 3.31 13.71
C THR A 16 -2.40 2.37 13.15
N ILE A 17 -1.99 1.44 12.29
CA ILE A 17 -2.79 0.29 11.89
C ILE A 17 -2.64 -0.76 12.99
N ASP A 18 -3.71 -1.05 13.73
CA ASP A 18 -3.71 -2.03 14.84
C ASP A 18 -4.72 -3.15 14.54
N ARG A 19 -4.25 -4.07 13.71
CA ARG A 19 -4.98 -5.28 13.31
C ARG A 19 -4.00 -6.47 13.30
N ARG A 20 -3.31 -6.65 14.43
CA ARG A 20 -2.18 -7.58 14.61
C ARG A 20 -2.50 -9.02 14.32
N ASP A 21 -3.70 -9.49 14.68
CA ASP A 21 -4.23 -10.83 14.39
C ASP A 21 -4.37 -11.13 12.89
N ARG A 22 -4.28 -10.10 12.06
CA ARG A 22 -4.39 -10.14 10.61
C ARG A 22 -3.17 -9.53 9.90
N PHE A 23 -2.03 -9.43 10.57
CA PHE A 23 -0.80 -8.84 10.03
C PHE A 23 -1.01 -7.42 9.48
N ASN A 24 -1.89 -6.64 10.11
CA ASN A 24 -2.28 -5.29 9.68
C ASN A 24 -2.77 -5.22 8.22
N SER A 25 -3.37 -6.32 7.73
CA SER A 25 -3.96 -6.36 6.39
C SER A 25 -5.23 -5.51 6.29
N LEU A 26 -5.55 -5.10 5.07
CA LEU A 26 -6.58 -4.13 4.75
C LEU A 26 -7.85 -4.83 4.24
N ASP A 27 -8.93 -4.75 4.99
CA ASP A 27 -10.29 -4.91 4.52
C ASP A 27 -10.91 -3.53 4.23
N VAL A 28 -12.15 -3.49 3.78
CA VAL A 28 -12.84 -2.23 3.43
C VAL A 28 -12.96 -1.29 4.63
N ASP A 29 -13.27 -1.81 5.82
CA ASP A 29 -13.38 -0.99 7.03
C ASP A 29 -12.05 -0.36 7.43
N THR A 30 -10.98 -1.14 7.41
CA THR A 30 -9.63 -0.66 7.73
C THR A 30 -9.17 0.37 6.70
N ALA A 31 -9.39 0.13 5.40
CA ALA A 31 -9.06 1.04 4.32
C ALA A 31 -9.82 2.38 4.43
N ARG A 32 -11.13 2.30 4.70
CA ARG A 32 -11.99 3.47 4.93
C ARG A 32 -11.54 4.28 6.15
N ASP A 33 -11.26 3.61 7.26
CA ASP A 33 -10.82 4.26 8.49
C ASP A 33 -9.41 4.87 8.34
N LEU A 34 -8.51 4.23 7.59
CA LEU A 34 -7.19 4.78 7.25
C LEU A 34 -7.33 6.06 6.41
N ARG A 35 -8.21 6.05 5.40
CA ARG A 35 -8.52 7.24 4.60
C ARG A 35 -9.03 8.38 5.50
N LYS A 36 -9.98 8.09 6.40
CA LYS A 36 -10.52 9.09 7.32
C LYS A 36 -9.42 9.70 8.21
N ALA A 37 -8.54 8.86 8.78
CA ALA A 37 -7.42 9.30 9.59
C ALA A 37 -6.43 10.15 8.78
N GLY A 38 -6.05 9.69 7.58
CA GLY A 38 -5.17 10.42 6.67
C GLY A 38 -5.69 11.83 6.34
N LEU A 39 -6.97 11.92 5.93
CA LEU A 39 -7.63 13.18 5.63
C LEU A 39 -7.71 14.13 6.85
N GLN A 40 -8.04 13.59 8.03
CA GLN A 40 -8.08 14.38 9.25
C GLN A 40 -6.70 14.96 9.60
N CYS A 41 -5.64 14.14 9.54
CA CYS A 41 -4.28 14.58 9.82
C CYS A 41 -3.76 15.57 8.76
N ALA A 42 -4.08 15.37 7.49
CA ALA A 42 -3.67 16.24 6.40
C ALA A 42 -4.27 17.66 6.53
N ARG A 43 -5.52 17.76 7.01
CA ARG A 43 -6.27 19.02 7.13
C ARG A 43 -6.12 19.74 8.48
N ASP A 44 -5.68 19.07 9.54
CA ASP A 44 -5.49 19.69 10.85
C ASP A 44 -4.23 20.57 10.84
N GLU A 45 -4.40 21.89 10.87
CA GLU A 45 -3.30 22.88 10.82
C GLU A 45 -2.33 22.79 12.02
N ARG A 46 -2.77 22.17 13.11
CA ARG A 46 -1.94 21.95 14.30
C ARG A 46 -0.95 20.79 14.11
N ILE A 47 -1.17 19.95 13.09
CA ILE A 47 -0.30 18.84 12.73
C ILE A 47 0.67 19.32 11.64
N ARG A 48 1.96 19.10 11.84
CA ARG A 48 3.03 19.54 10.93
C ARG A 48 3.79 18.37 10.29
N ALA A 49 3.70 17.18 10.89
CA ALA A 49 4.19 15.93 10.29
C ALA A 49 3.26 14.78 10.70
N VAL A 50 3.14 13.78 9.85
CA VAL A 50 2.32 12.58 10.08
C VAL A 50 3.20 11.35 9.95
N VAL A 51 3.17 10.48 10.95
CA VAL A 51 3.80 9.16 10.93
C VAL A 51 2.72 8.11 10.70
N LEU A 52 2.92 7.23 9.74
CA LEU A 52 2.10 6.03 9.52
C LEU A 52 2.89 4.79 9.94
N ARG A 53 2.31 3.98 10.82
CA ARG A 53 2.95 2.76 11.35
C ARG A 53 1.97 1.59 11.45
N GLY A 54 2.50 0.39 11.59
CA GLY A 54 1.75 -0.80 12.01
C GLY A 54 2.07 -1.17 13.45
N GLU A 55 1.10 -1.71 14.18
CA GLU A 55 1.28 -2.21 15.53
C GLU A 55 1.76 -3.68 15.51
N GLY A 56 2.54 -4.10 16.52
CA GLY A 56 2.92 -5.50 16.74
C GLY A 56 4.04 -6.02 15.83
N GLY A 57 4.92 -5.14 15.32
CA GLY A 57 6.10 -5.55 14.54
C GLY A 57 5.78 -6.02 13.12
N VAL A 58 4.69 -5.56 12.56
CA VAL A 58 4.32 -5.68 11.14
C VAL A 58 3.77 -4.34 10.68
N PHE A 59 4.31 -3.80 9.60
CA PHE A 59 3.77 -2.55 9.05
C PHE A 59 2.39 -2.80 8.43
N CYS A 60 2.34 -3.56 7.34
CA CYS A 60 1.11 -3.94 6.65
C CYS A 60 1.41 -5.05 5.62
N SER A 61 0.57 -6.07 5.56
CA SER A 61 0.70 -7.19 4.62
C SER A 61 -0.09 -7.03 3.31
N GLY A 62 -0.72 -5.87 3.09
CA GLY A 62 -1.58 -5.60 1.93
C GLY A 62 -3.04 -5.99 2.17
N ALA A 63 -3.78 -6.30 1.11
CA ALA A 63 -5.19 -6.65 1.20
C ALA A 63 -5.43 -7.93 2.03
N ASP A 64 -6.54 -7.95 2.79
CA ASP A 64 -6.93 -9.13 3.58
C ASP A 64 -7.48 -10.23 2.68
N LEU A 65 -6.61 -11.18 2.30
CA LEU A 65 -7.00 -12.29 1.42
C LEU A 65 -8.09 -13.21 2.00
N LYS A 66 -8.24 -13.30 3.33
CA LYS A 66 -9.36 -14.05 3.92
C LYS A 66 -10.68 -13.31 3.71
N TYR A 67 -10.67 -11.98 3.86
CA TYR A 67 -11.82 -11.13 3.57
C TYR A 67 -12.19 -11.21 2.07
N ILE A 68 -11.20 -11.14 1.18
CA ILE A 68 -11.38 -11.30 -0.27
C ILE A 68 -11.97 -12.67 -0.59
N ARG A 69 -11.41 -13.75 -0.05
CA ARG A 69 -11.89 -15.12 -0.27
C ARG A 69 -13.33 -15.33 0.20
N ALA A 70 -13.73 -14.63 1.25
CA ALA A 70 -15.13 -14.65 1.75
C ALA A 70 -16.09 -13.83 0.87
N GLY A 71 -15.58 -13.13 -0.16
CA GLY A 71 -16.40 -12.33 -1.08
C GLY A 71 -16.77 -10.94 -0.57
N GLY A 72 -16.13 -10.46 0.53
CA GLY A 72 -16.53 -9.22 1.18
C GLY A 72 -17.87 -9.35 1.94
N ARG A 73 -18.46 -8.21 2.27
CA ARG A 73 -19.80 -8.12 2.85
C ARG A 73 -20.75 -7.40 1.88
N ASP A 74 -22.02 -7.79 1.85
CA ASP A 74 -23.02 -7.17 0.96
C ASP A 74 -23.07 -5.64 1.09
N THR A 75 -22.96 -5.14 2.32
CA THR A 75 -22.97 -3.70 2.61
C THR A 75 -21.73 -2.97 2.06
N ASP A 76 -20.61 -3.67 1.92
CA ASP A 76 -19.37 -3.08 1.43
C ASP A 76 -19.41 -2.86 -0.08
N LEU A 77 -20.14 -3.69 -0.82
CA LEU A 77 -20.28 -3.57 -2.27
C LEU A 77 -21.46 -2.69 -2.71
N ALA A 78 -22.40 -2.43 -1.83
CA ALA A 78 -23.59 -1.62 -2.15
C ALA A 78 -23.23 -0.21 -2.65
N TYR A 79 -22.11 0.33 -2.24
CA TYR A 79 -21.63 1.64 -2.71
C TYR A 79 -21.22 1.62 -4.19
N LEU A 80 -20.52 0.55 -4.64
CA LEU A 80 -20.04 0.42 -6.02
C LEU A 80 -21.13 -0.11 -6.96
N SER A 81 -21.98 -0.96 -6.46
CA SER A 81 -22.99 -1.66 -7.26
C SER A 81 -24.25 -1.91 -6.45
N PRO A 82 -25.11 -0.88 -6.29
CA PRO A 82 -26.36 -1.03 -5.52
C PRO A 82 -27.21 -2.18 -6.05
N GLY A 83 -27.59 -3.09 -5.15
CA GLY A 83 -28.43 -4.24 -5.46
C GLY A 83 -27.72 -5.47 -6.01
N ALA A 84 -26.40 -5.41 -6.24
CA ALA A 84 -25.61 -6.58 -6.61
C ALA A 84 -25.11 -7.32 -5.37
N ARG A 85 -24.99 -8.66 -5.47
CA ARG A 85 -24.39 -9.47 -4.41
C ARG A 85 -22.89 -9.62 -4.67
N PRO A 86 -22.03 -9.72 -3.63
CA PRO A 86 -20.59 -9.94 -3.80
C PRO A 86 -20.26 -11.12 -4.72
N ALA A 87 -20.98 -12.24 -4.56
CA ALA A 87 -20.81 -13.43 -5.37
C ALA A 87 -21.06 -13.21 -6.88
N ASP A 88 -21.89 -12.22 -7.23
CA ASP A 88 -22.26 -11.94 -8.63
C ASP A 88 -21.21 -11.04 -9.32
N GLN A 89 -20.31 -10.37 -8.57
CA GLN A 89 -19.33 -9.42 -9.09
C GLN A 89 -17.89 -9.92 -9.07
N GLY A 90 -17.64 -11.06 -8.47
CA GLY A 90 -16.31 -11.65 -8.34
C GLY A 90 -15.38 -10.86 -7.38
N TYR A 91 -14.17 -11.34 -7.26
CA TYR A 91 -13.15 -10.78 -6.35
C TYR A 91 -12.73 -9.35 -6.72
N GLY A 92 -12.74 -9.03 -8.01
CA GLY A 92 -12.36 -7.70 -8.51
C GLY A 92 -13.17 -6.57 -7.90
N ALA A 93 -14.47 -6.76 -7.65
CA ALA A 93 -15.32 -5.74 -7.04
C ALA A 93 -14.93 -5.44 -5.59
N VAL A 94 -14.55 -6.47 -4.82
CA VAL A 94 -14.07 -6.29 -3.45
C VAL A 94 -12.73 -5.55 -3.43
N PHE A 95 -11.82 -5.89 -4.35
CA PHE A 95 -10.56 -5.15 -4.50
C PHE A 95 -10.80 -3.69 -4.89
N LYS A 96 -11.69 -3.41 -5.86
CA LYS A 96 -12.01 -2.03 -6.26
C LYS A 96 -12.39 -1.18 -5.05
N GLN A 97 -13.24 -1.67 -4.18
CA GLN A 97 -13.69 -0.90 -3.01
C GLN A 97 -12.56 -0.63 -2.00
N ILE A 98 -11.70 -1.63 -1.72
CA ILE A 98 -10.53 -1.42 -0.87
C ILE A 98 -9.60 -0.37 -1.51
N LEU A 99 -9.32 -0.54 -2.81
CA LEU A 99 -8.38 0.31 -3.55
C LEU A 99 -8.87 1.75 -3.68
N GLU A 100 -10.17 2.00 -3.87
CA GLU A 100 -10.70 3.37 -3.90
C GLU A 100 -10.37 4.15 -2.63
N TYR A 101 -10.53 3.53 -1.46
CA TYR A 101 -10.16 4.17 -0.19
C TYR A 101 -8.65 4.37 -0.06
N ILE A 102 -7.86 3.36 -0.42
CA ILE A 102 -6.39 3.43 -0.29
C ILE A 102 -5.80 4.40 -1.31
N HIS A 103 -6.24 4.38 -2.57
CA HIS A 103 -5.78 5.32 -3.60
C HIS A 103 -6.13 6.77 -3.25
N SER A 104 -7.34 7.00 -2.73
CA SER A 104 -7.71 8.32 -2.19
C SER A 104 -6.79 8.75 -1.02
N THR A 105 -6.40 7.81 -0.15
CA THR A 105 -5.44 8.08 0.93
C THR A 105 -4.06 8.45 0.37
N ILE A 106 -3.57 7.71 -0.62
CA ILE A 106 -2.28 7.95 -1.27
C ILE A 106 -2.26 9.32 -1.97
N SER A 107 -3.33 9.65 -2.70
CA SER A 107 -3.48 10.97 -3.34
C SER A 107 -3.42 12.09 -2.31
N GLU A 108 -4.09 11.92 -1.16
CA GLU A 108 -4.05 12.91 -0.07
C GLU A 108 -2.65 13.01 0.57
N ILE A 109 -1.97 11.90 0.81
CA ILE A 109 -0.58 11.88 1.30
C ILE A 109 0.33 12.72 0.39
N ARG A 110 0.20 12.57 -0.93
CA ARG A 110 1.04 13.30 -1.89
C ARG A 110 0.67 14.78 -2.00
N ARG A 111 -0.62 15.13 -1.87
CA ARG A 111 -1.12 16.52 -1.95
C ARG A 111 -1.03 17.30 -0.64
N ALA A 112 -0.96 16.61 0.50
CA ALA A 112 -0.91 17.25 1.81
C ALA A 112 0.26 18.25 1.91
N PRO A 113 0.03 19.48 2.42
CA PRO A 113 1.06 20.51 2.55
C PRO A 113 1.99 20.25 3.75
N LYS A 114 2.21 18.98 4.09
CA LYS A 114 3.04 18.51 5.20
C LYS A 114 3.61 17.14 4.89
N PRO A 115 4.73 16.76 5.55
CA PRO A 115 5.34 15.45 5.36
C PRO A 115 4.51 14.32 5.96
N PHE A 116 4.44 13.20 5.22
CA PHE A 116 4.01 11.90 5.69
C PHE A 116 5.21 10.96 5.73
N ILE A 117 5.39 10.26 6.83
CA ILE A 117 6.52 9.38 7.11
C ILE A 117 6.00 7.97 7.35
N ALA A 118 6.44 7.00 6.56
CA ALA A 118 6.20 5.59 6.87
C ALA A 118 7.24 5.09 7.87
N ALA A 119 6.79 4.54 8.99
CA ALA A 119 7.61 3.86 9.99
C ALA A 119 7.44 2.36 9.87
N VAL A 120 8.30 1.74 9.08
CA VAL A 120 8.23 0.31 8.72
C VAL A 120 9.00 -0.52 9.73
N ASP A 121 8.27 -1.13 10.67
CA ASP A 121 8.83 -2.10 11.62
C ASP A 121 8.30 -3.50 11.26
N GLY A 122 9.20 -4.40 10.83
CA GLY A 122 8.85 -5.71 10.28
C GLY A 122 8.38 -5.65 8.82
N MET A 123 7.36 -6.42 8.46
CA MET A 123 6.98 -6.65 7.08
C MET A 123 6.14 -5.50 6.49
N ALA A 124 6.53 -5.03 5.30
CA ALA A 124 5.72 -4.26 4.36
C ALA A 124 5.61 -5.05 3.05
N ALA A 125 4.42 -5.57 2.74
CA ALA A 125 4.22 -6.43 1.58
C ALA A 125 3.00 -6.00 0.77
N ALA A 126 3.03 -6.24 -0.53
CA ALA A 126 1.97 -5.89 -1.49
C ALA A 126 1.49 -4.43 -1.28
N GLY A 127 0.20 -4.20 -1.01
CA GLY A 127 -0.36 -2.88 -0.73
C GLY A 127 0.31 -2.16 0.45
N GLY A 128 0.84 -2.90 1.44
CA GLY A 128 1.61 -2.31 2.52
C GLY A 128 2.92 -1.67 2.04
N LEU A 129 3.62 -2.30 1.10
CA LEU A 129 4.79 -1.70 0.45
C LEU A 129 4.37 -0.46 -0.36
N GLY A 130 3.29 -0.56 -1.15
CA GLY A 130 2.76 0.56 -1.95
C GLY A 130 2.46 1.79 -1.10
N ILE A 131 1.75 1.61 0.02
CA ILE A 131 1.44 2.70 0.97
C ILE A 131 2.71 3.27 1.60
N ALA A 132 3.68 2.42 1.98
CA ALA A 132 4.94 2.88 2.57
C ALA A 132 5.72 3.79 1.62
N ILE A 133 5.91 3.37 0.36
CA ILE A 133 6.66 4.14 -0.65
C ILE A 133 5.90 5.34 -1.20
N ALA A 134 4.58 5.41 -0.99
CA ALA A 134 3.78 6.61 -1.27
C ALA A 134 4.01 7.73 -0.25
N CYS A 135 4.53 7.44 0.92
CA CYS A 135 4.94 8.46 1.90
C CYS A 135 6.15 9.25 1.41
N ASP A 136 6.38 10.43 1.99
CA ASP A 136 7.50 11.30 1.60
C ASP A 136 8.85 10.77 2.08
N LEU A 137 8.85 10.10 3.24
CA LEU A 137 10.02 9.45 3.83
C LEU A 137 9.63 8.06 4.30
N VAL A 138 10.57 7.11 4.20
CA VAL A 138 10.41 5.75 4.71
C VAL A 138 11.54 5.48 5.70
N PHE A 139 11.20 5.34 6.98
CA PHE A 139 12.13 4.88 8.01
C PHE A 139 11.82 3.41 8.31
N ALA A 140 12.84 2.57 8.27
CA ALA A 140 12.70 1.14 8.50
C ALA A 140 13.50 0.72 9.73
N SER A 141 12.99 -0.22 10.52
CA SER A 141 13.80 -0.89 11.54
C SER A 141 14.77 -1.87 10.87
N GLU A 142 15.82 -2.29 11.57
CA GLU A 142 16.79 -3.30 11.08
C GLU A 142 16.12 -4.62 10.71
N ARG A 143 15.00 -4.97 11.34
CA ARG A 143 14.23 -6.20 11.05
C ARG A 143 13.17 -6.01 9.95
N ALA A 144 13.06 -4.83 9.38
CA ALA A 144 12.07 -4.57 8.34
C ALA A 144 12.35 -5.36 7.07
N THR A 145 11.29 -5.78 6.41
CA THR A 145 11.35 -6.43 5.10
C THR A 145 10.37 -5.81 4.14
N CYS A 146 10.78 -5.69 2.87
CA CYS A 146 9.96 -5.22 1.77
C CYS A 146 9.75 -6.34 0.76
N GLU A 147 8.51 -6.53 0.33
CA GLU A 147 8.17 -7.59 -0.63
C GLU A 147 7.07 -7.13 -1.59
N TRP A 148 7.23 -7.41 -2.89
CA TRP A 148 6.20 -7.15 -3.90
C TRP A 148 4.93 -7.98 -3.63
N ALA A 149 5.06 -9.25 -3.39
CA ALA A 149 4.08 -10.26 -2.99
C ALA A 149 2.87 -10.51 -3.92
N TYR A 150 2.47 -9.58 -4.78
CA TYR A 150 1.30 -9.73 -5.65
C TYR A 150 1.38 -10.94 -6.59
N GLY A 151 2.57 -11.23 -7.12
CA GLY A 151 2.79 -12.36 -8.03
C GLY A 151 2.49 -13.73 -7.41
N LYS A 152 2.51 -13.85 -6.07
CA LYS A 152 2.16 -15.09 -5.37
C LYS A 152 0.70 -15.50 -5.55
N THR A 153 -0.17 -14.55 -5.84
CA THR A 153 -1.61 -14.76 -6.02
C THR A 153 -2.07 -14.32 -7.40
N SER A 154 -1.17 -14.28 -8.39
CA SER A 154 -1.50 -13.86 -9.77
C SER A 154 -2.15 -12.47 -9.85
N LEU A 155 -1.72 -11.52 -8.98
CA LEU A 155 -2.20 -10.14 -9.03
C LEU A 155 -1.15 -9.21 -9.67
N THR A 156 -1.64 -8.13 -10.27
CA THR A 156 -0.82 -6.97 -10.63
C THR A 156 -0.55 -6.12 -9.39
N GLY A 157 0.40 -5.20 -9.48
CA GLY A 157 0.59 -4.18 -8.46
C GLY A 157 -0.57 -3.19 -8.41
N ALA A 158 -0.79 -2.63 -7.24
CA ALA A 158 -1.68 -1.51 -6.99
C ALA A 158 -1.11 -0.65 -5.85
N GLU A 159 -1.95 0.16 -5.21
CA GLU A 159 -1.58 1.06 -4.12
C GLU A 159 -0.35 1.92 -4.48
N SER A 160 -0.33 2.45 -5.70
CA SER A 160 0.74 3.26 -6.28
C SER A 160 2.11 2.56 -6.46
N SER A 161 2.20 1.28 -6.19
CA SER A 161 3.46 0.56 -6.27
C SER A 161 4.03 0.52 -7.68
N THR A 162 3.19 0.34 -8.71
CA THR A 162 3.63 0.36 -10.11
C THR A 162 4.00 1.78 -10.59
N PHE A 163 3.52 2.81 -9.91
CA PHE A 163 3.88 4.20 -10.19
C PHE A 163 5.22 4.58 -9.54
N PHE A 164 5.39 4.28 -8.25
CA PHE A 164 6.56 4.74 -7.48
C PHE A 164 7.78 3.84 -7.63
N LEU A 165 7.64 2.51 -7.72
CA LEU A 165 8.80 1.61 -7.81
C LEU A 165 9.77 2.00 -8.94
N PRO A 166 9.34 2.14 -10.22
CA PRO A 166 10.26 2.49 -11.29
C PRO A 166 10.90 3.88 -11.11
N ARG A 167 10.24 4.79 -10.39
CA ARG A 167 10.75 6.13 -10.09
C ARG A 167 11.78 6.14 -8.96
N LEU A 168 11.61 5.26 -7.97
CA LEU A 168 12.49 5.21 -6.79
C LEU A 168 13.74 4.35 -7.04
N ILE A 169 13.58 3.18 -7.69
CA ILE A 169 14.64 2.19 -7.82
C ILE A 169 15.09 1.93 -9.26
N GLY A 170 14.49 2.63 -10.22
CA GLY A 170 14.69 2.39 -11.64
C GLY A 170 13.91 1.19 -12.17
N LEU A 171 13.66 1.18 -13.48
CA LEU A 171 12.76 0.19 -14.11
C LEU A 171 13.26 -1.25 -13.93
N GLN A 172 14.56 -1.51 -14.08
CA GLN A 172 15.10 -2.86 -14.01
C GLN A 172 14.90 -3.51 -12.64
N ARG A 173 15.19 -2.81 -11.54
CA ARG A 173 14.94 -3.32 -10.17
C ARG A 173 13.44 -3.43 -9.87
N ALA A 174 12.62 -2.52 -10.38
CA ALA A 174 11.18 -2.64 -10.26
C ALA A 174 10.66 -3.91 -10.94
N LEU A 175 11.13 -4.22 -12.14
CA LEU A 175 10.80 -5.47 -12.86
C LEU A 175 11.37 -6.71 -12.18
N GLU A 176 12.55 -6.63 -11.57
CA GLU A 176 13.11 -7.71 -10.74
C GLU A 176 12.18 -8.06 -9.57
N LEU A 177 11.63 -7.03 -8.85
CA LEU A 177 10.63 -7.25 -7.81
C LEU A 177 9.39 -7.96 -8.35
N VAL A 178 8.92 -7.58 -9.54
CA VAL A 178 7.72 -8.16 -10.16
C VAL A 178 7.96 -9.61 -10.59
N TYR A 179 9.08 -9.90 -11.23
CA TYR A 179 9.32 -11.20 -11.85
C TYR A 179 9.89 -12.24 -10.89
N LEU A 180 10.78 -11.84 -10.00
CA LEU A 180 11.47 -12.75 -9.08
C LEU A 180 10.89 -12.71 -7.66
N ASN A 181 10.14 -11.65 -7.34
CA ASN A 181 9.51 -11.44 -6.04
C ASN A 181 10.44 -11.68 -4.84
N PRO A 182 11.67 -11.12 -4.83
CA PRO A 182 12.57 -11.26 -3.71
C PRO A 182 12.01 -10.55 -2.48
N ARG A 183 12.27 -11.12 -1.30
CA ARG A 183 12.08 -10.41 -0.04
C ARG A 183 13.35 -9.63 0.26
N LEU A 184 13.27 -8.30 0.23
CA LEU A 184 14.37 -7.42 0.56
C LEU A 184 14.44 -7.18 2.06
N ASP A 185 15.62 -7.30 2.66
CA ASP A 185 15.88 -6.79 4.01
C ASP A 185 16.00 -5.26 4.03
N ALA A 186 16.05 -4.67 5.21
CA ALA A 186 16.11 -3.21 5.39
C ALA A 186 17.35 -2.58 4.74
N ALA A 187 18.51 -3.25 4.82
CA ALA A 187 19.76 -2.76 4.26
C ALA A 187 19.72 -2.74 2.71
N THR A 188 19.23 -3.82 2.11
CA THR A 188 19.03 -3.93 0.68
C THR A 188 18.00 -2.93 0.18
N ALA A 189 16.85 -2.83 0.85
CA ALA A 189 15.80 -1.85 0.53
C ALA A 189 16.33 -0.41 0.58
N ARG A 190 17.18 -0.09 1.56
CA ARG A 190 17.87 1.20 1.62
C ARG A 190 18.85 1.38 0.46
N SER A 191 19.68 0.39 0.14
CA SER A 191 20.65 0.47 -0.94
C SER A 191 19.98 0.65 -2.31
N TRP A 192 18.75 0.17 -2.46
CA TRP A 192 17.97 0.34 -3.68
C TRP A 192 17.24 1.69 -3.74
N GLY A 193 17.04 2.37 -2.60
CA GLY A 193 16.34 3.65 -2.53
C GLY A 193 14.86 3.56 -2.10
N LEU A 194 14.37 2.39 -1.69
CA LEU A 194 13.02 2.22 -1.13
C LEU A 194 12.91 2.77 0.30
N VAL A 195 14.00 2.74 1.05
CA VAL A 195 14.07 3.16 2.45
C VAL A 195 15.00 4.36 2.58
N THR A 196 14.53 5.42 3.23
CA THR A 196 15.31 6.64 3.47
C THR A 196 16.39 6.42 4.54
N ARG A 197 16.01 5.76 5.64
CA ARG A 197 16.91 5.42 6.76
C ARG A 197 16.56 4.07 7.37
N VAL A 198 17.59 3.34 7.80
CA VAL A 198 17.47 2.18 8.68
C VAL A 198 17.83 2.62 10.08
N LEU A 199 16.99 2.30 11.06
CA LEU A 199 17.11 2.68 12.47
C LEU A 199 17.19 1.42 13.35
N PRO A 200 17.89 1.48 14.51
CA PRO A 200 17.97 0.35 15.42
C PRO A 200 16.58 -0.11 15.88
N THR A 201 16.33 -1.41 15.86
CA THR A 201 15.03 -1.97 16.26
C THR A 201 14.68 -1.64 17.70
N ALA A 202 15.67 -1.61 18.60
CA ALA A 202 15.47 -1.38 20.03
C ALA A 202 14.95 0.04 20.35
N THR A 203 15.32 1.04 19.56
CA THR A 203 14.95 2.45 19.76
C THR A 203 14.03 2.98 18.65
N PHE A 204 13.54 2.10 17.76
CA PHE A 204 12.88 2.47 16.51
C PHE A 204 11.76 3.52 16.69
N ASP A 205 10.83 3.26 17.59
CA ASP A 205 9.69 4.16 17.81
C ASP A 205 10.13 5.53 18.33
N GLN A 206 11.10 5.56 19.23
CA GLN A 206 11.65 6.79 19.80
C GLN A 206 12.39 7.59 18.71
N ASP A 207 13.22 6.93 17.92
CA ASP A 207 14.00 7.58 16.87
C ASP A 207 13.11 8.13 15.75
N VAL A 208 12.06 7.37 15.36
CA VAL A 208 11.07 7.86 14.39
C VAL A 208 10.36 9.10 14.89
N LEU A 209 9.91 9.13 16.15
CA LEU A 209 9.25 10.30 16.73
C LEU A 209 10.19 11.50 16.82
N ALA A 210 11.45 11.30 17.20
CA ALA A 210 12.45 12.36 17.24
C ALA A 210 12.71 12.97 15.86
N LEU A 211 12.84 12.12 14.81
CA LEU A 211 13.01 12.57 13.43
C LEU A 211 11.75 13.28 12.91
N ALA A 212 10.56 12.77 13.22
CA ALA A 212 9.31 13.42 12.86
C ALA A 212 9.14 14.79 13.53
N ALA A 213 9.58 14.94 14.78
CA ALA A 213 9.60 16.23 15.49
C ALA A 213 10.57 17.23 14.84
N GLN A 214 11.76 16.77 14.40
CA GLN A 214 12.69 17.62 13.64
C GLN A 214 12.07 18.10 12.33
N VAL A 215 11.38 17.23 11.60
CA VAL A 215 10.68 17.57 10.35
C VAL A 215 9.53 18.55 10.64
N ALA A 216 8.78 18.33 11.71
CA ALA A 216 7.68 19.21 12.13
C ALA A 216 8.17 20.61 12.58
N ALA A 217 9.40 20.75 13.02
CA ALA A 217 10.01 22.03 13.39
C ALA A 217 10.43 22.89 12.20
N MET A 218 10.52 22.33 10.98
CA MET A 218 10.89 23.06 9.77
C MET A 218 9.83 24.10 9.38
N PRO A 219 10.19 25.19 8.66
CA PRO A 219 9.23 26.20 8.21
C PRO A 219 8.14 25.60 7.33
N ALA A 220 6.89 25.52 7.83
CA ALA A 220 5.80 24.81 7.14
C ALA A 220 5.52 25.31 5.72
N PRO A 221 5.50 26.63 5.42
CA PRO A 221 5.26 27.08 4.05
C PRO A 221 6.37 26.64 3.09
N ALA A 222 7.64 26.68 3.51
CA ALA A 222 8.76 26.26 2.69
C ALA A 222 8.70 24.74 2.41
N VAL A 223 8.40 23.93 3.44
CA VAL A 223 8.25 22.48 3.31
C VAL A 223 7.10 22.15 2.35
N ALA A 224 5.94 22.79 2.50
CA ALA A 224 4.77 22.56 1.64
C ALA A 224 5.07 22.87 0.17
N ILE A 225 5.64 24.04 -0.11
CA ILE A 225 5.96 24.47 -1.49
C ILE A 225 7.07 23.60 -2.08
N SER A 226 8.12 23.27 -1.32
CA SER A 226 9.19 22.39 -1.79
C SER A 226 8.66 21.00 -2.15
N LYS A 227 7.80 20.41 -1.31
CA LYS A 227 7.14 19.13 -1.59
C LYS A 227 6.33 19.21 -2.89
N GLN A 228 5.53 20.27 -3.05
CA GLN A 228 4.73 20.47 -4.26
C GLN A 228 5.61 20.54 -5.52
N LEU A 229 6.66 21.37 -5.50
CA LEU A 229 7.57 21.53 -6.65
C LEU A 229 8.29 20.23 -6.98
N MET A 230 8.77 19.47 -5.98
CA MET A 230 9.41 18.18 -6.18
C MET A 230 8.44 17.14 -6.74
N ASN A 231 7.19 17.10 -6.26
CA ASN A 231 6.15 16.22 -6.81
C ASN A 231 5.87 16.53 -8.29
N GLN A 232 5.76 17.81 -8.65
CA GLN A 232 5.58 18.22 -10.06
C GLN A 232 6.76 17.81 -10.93
N ALA A 233 7.99 18.07 -10.47
CA ALA A 233 9.22 17.68 -11.18
C ALA A 233 9.34 16.16 -11.37
N ALA A 234 8.84 15.36 -10.41
CA ALA A 234 8.82 13.90 -10.47
C ALA A 234 7.61 13.33 -11.25
N GLY A 235 6.76 14.17 -11.85
CA GLY A 235 5.58 13.75 -12.62
C GLY A 235 4.48 13.12 -11.76
N VAL A 236 4.37 13.51 -10.48
CA VAL A 236 3.35 13.01 -9.55
C VAL A 236 1.96 13.56 -9.87
N ASP A 237 1.85 14.58 -10.71
CA ASP A 237 0.60 15.08 -11.30
C ASP A 237 -0.17 14.01 -12.09
N ARG A 238 0.50 12.97 -12.59
CA ARG A 238 -0.09 11.83 -13.29
C ARG A 238 -0.53 10.69 -12.36
N LEU A 239 -0.32 10.83 -11.06
CA LEU A 239 -0.55 9.74 -10.09
C LEU A 239 -2.01 9.27 -10.12
N ASP A 240 -2.98 10.17 -10.03
CA ASP A 240 -4.40 9.77 -9.94
C ASP A 240 -4.85 8.98 -11.17
N PHE A 241 -4.47 9.42 -12.36
CA PHE A 241 -4.75 8.69 -13.59
C PHE A 241 -4.13 7.28 -13.58
N HIS A 242 -2.91 7.15 -13.04
CA HIS A 242 -2.25 5.85 -12.93
C HIS A 242 -2.93 4.95 -11.89
N LEU A 243 -3.36 5.52 -10.76
CA LEU A 243 -4.11 4.79 -9.73
C LEU A 243 -5.43 4.22 -10.27
N ASP A 244 -6.15 4.98 -11.11
CA ASP A 244 -7.36 4.49 -11.78
C ASP A 244 -7.03 3.29 -12.70
N GLN A 245 -5.91 3.32 -13.42
CA GLN A 245 -5.46 2.19 -14.23
C GLN A 245 -5.09 0.97 -13.37
N GLU A 246 -4.41 1.17 -12.23
CA GLU A 246 -4.09 0.09 -11.29
C GLU A 246 -5.36 -0.62 -10.81
N ILE A 247 -6.41 0.13 -10.41
CA ILE A 247 -7.70 -0.42 -9.97
C ILE A 247 -8.31 -1.30 -11.06
N GLU A 248 -8.42 -0.80 -12.28
CA GLU A 248 -9.06 -1.52 -13.39
C GLU A 248 -8.29 -2.78 -13.75
N GLN A 249 -6.96 -2.72 -13.86
CA GLN A 249 -6.16 -3.88 -14.22
C GLN A 249 -6.15 -4.94 -13.12
N LEU A 250 -5.98 -4.53 -11.84
CA LEU A 250 -5.99 -5.48 -10.74
C LEU A 250 -7.35 -6.16 -10.62
N ALA A 251 -8.46 -5.41 -10.71
CA ALA A 251 -9.80 -5.99 -10.62
C ALA A 251 -10.08 -6.99 -11.76
N ARG A 252 -9.59 -6.69 -12.98
CA ARG A 252 -9.70 -7.62 -14.13
C ARG A 252 -8.96 -8.91 -13.84
N ILE A 253 -7.72 -8.84 -13.39
CA ILE A 253 -6.88 -10.01 -13.09
C ILE A 253 -7.44 -10.79 -11.89
N ALA A 254 -7.98 -10.12 -10.87
CA ALA A 254 -8.59 -10.77 -9.72
C ALA A 254 -9.84 -11.62 -10.06
N ASN A 255 -10.42 -11.44 -11.23
CA ASN A 255 -11.54 -12.26 -11.74
C ASN A 255 -11.08 -13.40 -12.67
N THR A 256 -9.77 -13.65 -12.81
CA THR A 256 -9.25 -14.76 -13.62
C THR A 256 -9.15 -16.07 -12.83
N PRO A 257 -9.14 -17.23 -13.51
CA PRO A 257 -8.88 -18.53 -12.88
C PRO A 257 -7.55 -18.58 -12.13
N ASP A 258 -6.51 -17.92 -12.63
CA ASP A 258 -5.19 -17.89 -12.01
C ASP A 258 -5.19 -17.18 -10.66
N PHE A 259 -6.01 -16.14 -10.47
CA PHE A 259 -6.16 -15.55 -9.15
C PHE A 259 -6.85 -16.52 -8.18
N ALA A 260 -7.90 -17.22 -8.61
CA ALA A 260 -8.58 -18.23 -7.79
C ALA A 260 -7.62 -19.35 -7.38
N GLU A 261 -6.79 -19.84 -8.32
CA GLU A 261 -5.73 -20.81 -8.05
C GLU A 261 -4.68 -20.24 -7.08
N GLY A 262 -4.16 -19.03 -7.33
CA GLY A 262 -3.18 -18.39 -6.47
C GLY A 262 -3.71 -18.18 -5.05
N LEU A 263 -4.98 -17.82 -4.91
CA LEU A 263 -5.65 -17.66 -3.62
C LEU A 263 -5.81 -19.02 -2.90
N ALA A 264 -6.20 -20.08 -3.60
CA ALA A 264 -6.29 -21.44 -3.05
C ALA A 264 -4.91 -21.93 -2.59
N ALA A 265 -3.90 -21.86 -3.47
CA ALA A 265 -2.53 -22.27 -3.20
C ALA A 265 -1.92 -21.55 -2.00
N PHE A 266 -2.19 -20.23 -1.83
CA PHE A 266 -1.74 -19.45 -0.68
C PHE A 266 -2.26 -20.02 0.65
N PHE A 267 -3.57 -20.36 0.72
CA PHE A 267 -4.16 -20.92 1.94
C PHE A 267 -3.78 -22.37 2.19
N GLU A 268 -3.56 -23.15 1.12
CA GLU A 268 -3.12 -24.55 1.17
C GLU A 268 -1.60 -24.70 1.37
N LYS A 269 -0.86 -23.58 1.33
CA LYS A 269 0.61 -23.53 1.47
C LYS A 269 1.33 -24.40 0.46
N ARG A 270 0.85 -24.42 -0.77
CA ARG A 270 1.46 -25.11 -1.93
C ARG A 270 1.89 -24.11 -3.00
N PRO A 271 2.77 -24.48 -3.92
CA PRO A 271 3.03 -23.69 -5.12
C PRO A 271 1.76 -23.59 -5.99
N PRO A 272 1.44 -22.40 -6.55
CA PRO A 272 0.35 -22.24 -7.52
C PRO A 272 0.76 -22.80 -8.89
N VAL A 273 -0.24 -23.19 -9.68
CA VAL A 273 -0.08 -23.60 -11.09
C VAL A 273 -0.91 -22.66 -11.95
N PHE A 274 -0.26 -21.70 -12.59
CA PHE A 274 -0.91 -20.70 -13.42
C PHE A 274 -1.00 -21.21 -14.88
N THR A 275 -2.18 -21.07 -15.48
CA THR A 275 -2.48 -21.62 -16.82
C THR A 275 -3.07 -20.59 -17.78
N THR A 276 -3.47 -19.41 -17.30
CA THR A 276 -4.06 -18.37 -18.15
C THR A 276 -3.01 -17.83 -19.14
N PRO A 277 -3.28 -17.81 -20.45
CA PRO A 277 -2.35 -17.26 -21.42
C PRO A 277 -2.19 -15.75 -21.23
N PRO A 278 -1.05 -15.16 -21.64
CA PRO A 278 -0.85 -13.72 -21.56
C PRO A 278 -1.91 -12.97 -22.40
N PRO A 279 -2.35 -11.79 -21.98
CA PRO A 279 -3.28 -10.98 -22.74
C PRO A 279 -2.69 -10.65 -24.12
N GLY A 280 -3.48 -10.88 -25.19
CA GLY A 280 -3.06 -10.61 -26.59
C GLY A 280 -2.22 -11.70 -27.26
N GLY A 281 -2.06 -12.87 -26.63
CA GLY A 281 -1.53 -14.06 -27.32
C GLY A 281 -2.51 -14.57 -28.39
N PRO A 282 -2.01 -15.23 -29.45
CA PRO A 282 -2.89 -15.85 -30.45
C PRO A 282 -3.84 -16.84 -29.76
N ALA A 283 -5.11 -16.82 -30.18
CA ALA A 283 -6.08 -17.82 -29.75
C ALA A 283 -5.47 -19.20 -29.98
N ARG A 284 -5.49 -20.07 -28.96
CA ARG A 284 -5.11 -21.46 -29.18
C ARG A 284 -6.20 -22.08 -30.07
N ASP A 285 -5.80 -22.59 -31.23
CA ASP A 285 -6.67 -23.34 -32.14
C ASP A 285 -7.02 -24.72 -31.56
N ASP A 286 -7.51 -24.79 -30.32
CA ASP A 286 -7.89 -26.03 -29.64
C ASP A 286 -9.40 -26.34 -29.74
N ASP A 287 -10.14 -25.61 -30.61
CA ASP A 287 -11.55 -25.89 -30.97
C ASP A 287 -11.71 -26.19 -32.48
N ALA A 288 -10.95 -27.16 -32.98
CA ALA A 288 -11.19 -27.72 -34.28
C ALA A 288 -11.44 -29.25 -34.21
#